data_cbf423daa9d2ec3f8d035b6c0ea0b7e6
#
_entry.id   cbf423daa9d2ec3f8d035b6c0ea0b7e6
#
_cell.length_a   1.000
_cell.length_b   1.000
_cell.length_c   1.000
_cell.angle_alpha   90.00
_cell.angle_beta   90.00
_cell.angle_gamma   90.00
#
_symmetry.space_group_name_H-M   'P 1'
#
loop_
_entity.id
_entity.type
_entity.pdbx_description
1 polymer ?
#
loop_
_entity_poly.entity_id
_entity_poly.type
_entity_poly.pdbx_seq_one_letter_code
_entity_poly.pdbx_strand_id
1 'polypeptide(L)'
;MERGKRSGDFETFKEFMKLTQYFNCIHIAGGYPVEPVDIHASIRHLDCLYEKLTLTDKVVHAYSLGAERVEDVMEMVRIAGGLSEAEFQAKPRMYTNINSVSPLQHDYPMLDGAMRMAKRGQPVVITPFTLAGAMAPVTMSGAVALSLAEGLAGLALLQYIAPGCPVALGTFTSNVDMKSGAPAFGTPEYMRATQMTGQLVRFYGVPLRSSGTCAANVPDGQAMWETSNSLWAAVQSRTNMVYHAAGWLEGGLIASPEKFIMDCEVLQMIQRYFEEPIWATTEDDIAIDAIREVGPG
;
A
#
# COMPACT_ATOMS: atom_id res chain seq x y z
N MET A 1 19.16 6.71 -13.99
CA MET A 1 18.05 7.33 -14.78
C MET A 1 18.52 7.97 -16.10
N GLU A 2 19.32 7.26 -16.85
CA GLU A 2 19.88 7.75 -18.13
C GLU A 2 18.80 8.11 -19.17
N ARG A 3 17.62 7.51 -19.09
CA ARG A 3 16.52 7.69 -20.04
C ARG A 3 15.46 8.70 -19.61
N GLY A 4 15.57 9.29 -18.42
CA GLY A 4 14.58 10.23 -17.88
C GLY A 4 13.18 9.65 -17.70
N LYS A 5 12.19 10.52 -17.43
CA LYS A 5 10.78 10.17 -17.28
C LYS A 5 10.16 9.80 -18.63
N ARG A 6 9.49 8.66 -18.70
CA ARG A 6 8.82 8.16 -19.92
C ARG A 6 7.48 7.49 -19.59
N SER A 7 6.63 7.32 -20.57
CA SER A 7 5.42 6.50 -20.43
C SER A 7 5.79 5.04 -20.16
N GLY A 8 4.95 4.36 -19.39
CA GLY A 8 5.09 2.94 -19.15
C GLY A 8 4.76 2.11 -20.38
N ASP A 9 5.38 0.96 -20.50
CA ASP A 9 5.11 -0.06 -21.52
C ASP A 9 4.98 -1.44 -20.84
N PHE A 10 4.50 -2.42 -21.59
CA PHE A 10 4.21 -3.75 -21.06
C PHE A 10 5.49 -4.50 -20.63
N GLU A 11 6.59 -4.31 -21.33
CA GLU A 11 7.86 -4.92 -20.93
C GLU A 11 8.34 -4.35 -19.59
N THR A 12 8.29 -3.04 -19.39
CA THR A 12 8.62 -2.41 -18.11
C THR A 12 7.69 -2.90 -16.99
N PHE A 13 6.40 -3.10 -17.27
CA PHE A 13 5.47 -3.71 -16.31
C PHE A 13 5.94 -5.10 -15.86
N LYS A 14 6.33 -5.97 -16.82
CA LYS A 14 6.85 -7.31 -16.53
C LYS A 14 8.17 -7.28 -15.75
N GLU A 15 9.05 -6.32 -16.04
CA GLU A 15 10.28 -6.10 -15.26
C GLU A 15 9.97 -5.80 -13.79
N PHE A 16 8.98 -4.95 -13.51
CA PHE A 16 8.55 -4.69 -12.14
C PHE A 16 7.93 -5.92 -11.46
N MET A 17 7.21 -6.77 -12.19
CA MET A 17 6.69 -8.03 -11.63
C MET A 17 7.82 -8.98 -11.26
N LYS A 18 8.87 -9.08 -12.08
CA LYS A 18 10.07 -9.88 -11.77
C LYS A 18 10.82 -9.33 -10.55
N LEU A 19 10.97 -8.00 -10.44
CA LEU A 19 11.55 -7.37 -9.25
C LEU A 19 10.72 -7.65 -8.00
N THR A 20 9.39 -7.53 -8.10
CA THR A 20 8.46 -7.86 -7.02
C THR A 20 8.62 -9.31 -6.55
N GLN A 21 8.78 -10.25 -7.47
CA GLN A 21 9.01 -11.67 -7.14
C GLN A 21 10.37 -11.90 -6.50
N TYR A 22 11.40 -11.22 -6.97
CA TYR A 22 12.77 -11.41 -6.50
C TYR A 22 12.98 -11.03 -5.03
N PHE A 23 12.35 -9.93 -4.57
CA PHE A 23 12.53 -9.43 -3.21
C PHE A 23 11.52 -10.03 -2.22
N ASN A 24 12.00 -10.79 -1.24
CA ASN A 24 11.16 -11.41 -0.22
C ASN A 24 10.52 -10.40 0.75
N CYS A 25 11.06 -9.19 0.88
CA CYS A 25 10.45 -8.12 1.65
C CYS A 25 9.18 -7.55 1.02
N ILE A 26 8.89 -7.89 -0.24
CA ILE A 26 7.66 -7.50 -0.93
C ILE A 26 6.68 -8.67 -0.88
N HIS A 27 5.50 -8.44 -0.33
CA HIS A 27 4.47 -9.47 -0.16
C HIS A 27 3.29 -9.34 -1.11
N ILE A 28 3.15 -8.18 -1.76
CA ILE A 28 2.00 -7.83 -2.58
C ILE A 28 2.46 -7.36 -3.95
N ALA A 29 1.95 -8.00 -5.01
CA ALA A 29 2.03 -7.49 -6.37
C ALA A 29 0.97 -6.39 -6.52
N GLY A 30 1.31 -5.17 -6.09
CA GLY A 30 0.41 -4.02 -6.11
C GLY A 30 -0.01 -3.62 -7.52
N GLY A 31 -1.12 -2.96 -7.68
CA GLY A 31 -1.73 -2.35 -8.86
C GLY A 31 -0.95 -2.41 -10.17
N TYR A 32 -0.78 -1.27 -10.81
CA TYR A 32 0.17 -1.10 -11.93
C TYR A 32 1.33 -0.23 -11.46
N PRO A 33 2.53 -0.78 -11.22
CA PRO A 33 3.71 0.04 -10.94
C PRO A 33 4.01 0.99 -12.10
N VAL A 34 3.81 0.52 -13.32
CA VAL A 34 3.71 1.34 -14.53
C VAL A 34 2.46 0.94 -15.27
N GLU A 35 1.76 1.92 -15.86
CA GLU A 35 0.63 1.63 -16.72
C GLU A 35 1.11 1.40 -18.15
N PRO A 36 0.93 0.18 -18.71
CA PRO A 36 1.36 -0.11 -20.08
C PRO A 36 0.41 0.53 -21.09
N VAL A 37 0.81 1.70 -21.60
CA VAL A 37 -0.01 2.46 -22.55
C VAL A 37 0.03 1.90 -23.97
N ASP A 38 0.92 0.98 -24.24
CA ASP A 38 1.04 0.22 -25.49
C ASP A 38 0.00 -0.90 -25.63
N ILE A 39 -0.72 -1.23 -24.55
CA ILE A 39 -1.87 -2.15 -24.57
C ILE A 39 -3.16 -1.34 -24.55
N HIS A 40 -4.13 -1.73 -25.39
CA HIS A 40 -5.44 -1.07 -25.42
C HIS A 40 -6.15 -1.16 -24.07
N ALA A 41 -6.75 -0.06 -23.62
CA ALA A 41 -7.33 0.09 -22.29
C ALA A 41 -8.43 -0.95 -21.95
N SER A 42 -9.14 -1.49 -22.96
CA SER A 42 -10.21 -2.48 -22.77
C SER A 42 -9.70 -3.85 -22.33
N ILE A 43 -8.47 -4.23 -22.70
CA ILE A 43 -7.87 -5.55 -22.41
C ILE A 43 -6.67 -5.48 -21.48
N ARG A 44 -6.16 -4.29 -21.20
CA ARG A 44 -4.96 -4.07 -20.39
C ARG A 44 -5.02 -4.77 -19.04
N HIS A 45 -6.19 -4.75 -18.38
CA HIS A 45 -6.37 -5.41 -17.09
C HIS A 45 -6.21 -6.94 -17.17
N LEU A 46 -6.59 -7.55 -18.29
CA LEU A 46 -6.44 -8.99 -18.51
C LEU A 46 -4.96 -9.37 -18.71
N ASP A 47 -4.28 -8.67 -19.62
CA ASP A 47 -2.87 -8.94 -19.91
C ASP A 47 -1.98 -8.68 -18.67
N CYS A 48 -2.20 -7.58 -17.98
CA CYS A 48 -1.46 -7.27 -16.76
C CYS A 48 -1.72 -8.27 -15.64
N LEU A 49 -2.95 -8.74 -15.49
CA LEU A 49 -3.26 -9.75 -14.48
C LEU A 49 -2.68 -11.11 -14.84
N TYR A 50 -2.70 -11.48 -16.11
CA TYR A 50 -2.06 -12.70 -16.59
C TYR A 50 -0.57 -12.75 -16.22
N GLU A 51 0.16 -11.66 -16.49
CA GLU A 51 1.57 -11.56 -16.13
C GLU A 51 1.79 -11.55 -14.60
N LYS A 52 0.91 -10.94 -13.82
CA LYS A 52 0.98 -11.05 -12.35
C LYS A 52 0.84 -12.49 -11.87
N LEU A 53 -0.13 -13.21 -12.40
CA LEU A 53 -0.41 -14.60 -11.99
C LEU A 53 0.66 -15.59 -12.44
N THR A 54 1.43 -15.27 -13.49
CA THR A 54 2.47 -16.14 -14.05
C THR A 54 3.89 -15.80 -13.62
N LEU A 55 4.17 -14.52 -13.32
CA LEU A 55 5.52 -14.05 -12.96
C LEU A 55 5.75 -13.94 -11.45
N THR A 56 4.69 -13.98 -10.64
CA THR A 56 4.83 -13.84 -9.18
C THR A 56 3.79 -14.66 -8.42
N ASP A 57 4.19 -15.16 -7.26
CA ASP A 57 3.33 -15.83 -6.28
C ASP A 57 2.85 -14.89 -5.15
N LYS A 58 3.12 -13.60 -5.28
CA LYS A 58 2.73 -12.58 -4.30
C LYS A 58 1.22 -12.35 -4.31
N VAL A 59 0.70 -11.80 -3.22
CA VAL A 59 -0.72 -11.46 -3.09
C VAL A 59 -1.16 -10.53 -4.23
N VAL A 60 -2.26 -10.91 -4.90
CA VAL A 60 -2.78 -10.15 -6.04
C VAL A 60 -3.64 -8.98 -5.56
N HIS A 61 -3.28 -7.79 -6.01
CA HIS A 61 -4.13 -6.61 -5.97
C HIS A 61 -4.69 -6.32 -7.37
N ALA A 62 -5.99 -6.09 -7.45
CA ALA A 62 -6.64 -5.66 -8.68
C ALA A 62 -7.45 -4.38 -8.47
N TYR A 63 -7.51 -3.54 -9.49
CA TYR A 63 -8.29 -2.31 -9.44
C TYR A 63 -9.79 -2.56 -9.52
N SER A 64 -10.54 -1.84 -8.72
CA SER A 64 -12.00 -1.78 -8.76
C SER A 64 -12.43 -0.65 -9.70
N LEU A 65 -12.49 -0.93 -11.00
CA LEU A 65 -12.82 0.06 -12.03
C LEU A 65 -14.07 -0.33 -12.84
N GLY A 66 -15.18 -0.56 -12.13
CA GLY A 66 -16.46 -0.95 -12.71
C GLY A 66 -16.68 -2.46 -12.74
N ALA A 67 -17.91 -2.85 -13.03
CA ALA A 67 -18.39 -4.22 -12.94
C ALA A 67 -17.60 -5.21 -13.80
N GLU A 68 -17.44 -4.92 -15.11
CA GLU A 68 -16.82 -5.86 -16.04
C GLU A 68 -15.40 -6.22 -15.64
N ARG A 69 -14.54 -5.21 -15.37
CA ARG A 69 -13.14 -5.46 -15.03
C ARG A 69 -12.97 -6.22 -13.72
N VAL A 70 -13.83 -5.96 -12.75
CA VAL A 70 -13.76 -6.66 -11.46
C VAL A 70 -14.21 -8.11 -11.58
N GLU A 71 -15.25 -8.39 -12.37
CA GLU A 71 -15.68 -9.77 -12.64
C GLU A 71 -14.62 -10.55 -13.42
N ASP A 72 -14.03 -9.96 -14.46
CA ASP A 72 -12.93 -10.56 -15.23
C ASP A 72 -11.77 -10.95 -14.31
N VAL A 73 -11.35 -10.02 -13.45
CA VAL A 73 -10.22 -10.24 -12.55
C VAL A 73 -10.51 -11.34 -11.53
N MET A 74 -11.70 -11.34 -10.92
CA MET A 74 -12.09 -12.40 -9.98
C MET A 74 -12.14 -13.77 -10.67
N GLU A 75 -12.65 -13.84 -11.90
CA GLU A 75 -12.71 -15.06 -12.66
C GLU A 75 -11.31 -15.57 -13.05
N MET A 76 -10.40 -14.70 -13.50
CA MET A 76 -9.02 -15.06 -13.79
C MET A 76 -8.30 -15.64 -12.57
N VAL A 77 -8.46 -15.03 -11.40
CA VAL A 77 -7.86 -15.52 -10.15
C VAL A 77 -8.49 -16.88 -9.76
N ARG A 78 -9.80 -17.04 -9.92
CA ARG A 78 -10.49 -18.31 -9.68
C ARG A 78 -9.97 -19.43 -10.58
N ILE A 79 -9.84 -19.16 -11.88
CA ILE A 79 -9.31 -20.12 -12.87
C ILE A 79 -7.86 -20.48 -12.56
N ALA A 80 -7.00 -19.49 -12.32
CA ALA A 80 -5.60 -19.70 -12.00
C ALA A 80 -5.39 -20.54 -10.73
N GLY A 81 -6.28 -20.40 -9.76
CA GLY A 81 -6.27 -21.21 -8.54
C GLY A 81 -6.92 -22.59 -8.70
N GLY A 82 -7.53 -22.93 -9.83
CA GLY A 82 -8.28 -24.17 -10.03
C GLY A 82 -9.47 -24.29 -9.09
N LEU A 83 -10.08 -23.16 -8.68
CA LEU A 83 -11.08 -23.10 -7.62
C LEU A 83 -12.50 -23.19 -8.19
N SER A 84 -13.39 -23.90 -7.49
CA SER A 84 -14.83 -23.73 -7.64
C SER A 84 -15.26 -22.35 -7.09
N GLU A 85 -16.45 -21.88 -7.46
CA GLU A 85 -17.00 -20.63 -6.94
C GLU A 85 -17.12 -20.64 -5.40
N ALA A 86 -17.54 -21.74 -4.83
CA ALA A 86 -17.64 -21.90 -3.38
C ALA A 86 -16.27 -21.82 -2.66
N GLU A 87 -15.24 -22.39 -3.24
CA GLU A 87 -13.88 -22.31 -2.70
C GLU A 87 -13.26 -20.91 -2.86
N PHE A 88 -13.60 -20.19 -3.94
CA PHE A 88 -13.18 -18.82 -4.14
C PHE A 88 -13.81 -17.90 -3.09
N GLN A 89 -15.10 -18.07 -2.82
CA GLN A 89 -15.83 -17.27 -1.81
C GLN A 89 -15.46 -17.60 -0.37
N ALA A 90 -15.06 -18.85 -0.10
CA ALA A 90 -14.77 -19.32 1.26
C ALA A 90 -13.53 -18.67 1.90
N LYS A 91 -12.60 -18.15 1.09
CA LYS A 91 -11.35 -17.53 1.58
C LYS A 91 -10.91 -16.38 0.68
N PRO A 92 -10.28 -15.33 1.24
CA PRO A 92 -9.61 -14.29 0.46
C PRO A 92 -8.56 -14.88 -0.50
N ARG A 93 -8.63 -14.48 -1.78
CA ARG A 93 -7.70 -14.91 -2.84
C ARG A 93 -6.99 -13.74 -3.50
N MET A 94 -7.62 -12.57 -3.41
CA MET A 94 -7.15 -11.31 -3.93
C MET A 94 -7.77 -10.20 -3.11
N TYR A 95 -7.43 -8.96 -3.38
CA TYR A 95 -8.08 -7.82 -2.76
C TYR A 95 -8.10 -6.61 -3.70
N THR A 96 -8.91 -5.62 -3.36
CA THR A 96 -8.91 -4.32 -4.04
C THR A 96 -8.72 -3.17 -3.08
N ASN A 97 -8.26 -2.04 -3.60
CA ASN A 97 -8.22 -0.76 -2.89
C ASN A 97 -9.08 0.25 -3.63
N ILE A 98 -9.96 0.91 -2.92
CA ILE A 98 -10.74 2.04 -3.43
C ILE A 98 -10.37 3.33 -2.69
N ASN A 99 -10.52 4.45 -3.38
CA ASN A 99 -10.34 5.78 -2.81
C ASN A 99 -11.69 6.50 -2.76
N SER A 100 -11.85 7.38 -1.77
CA SER A 100 -12.92 8.38 -1.79
C SER A 100 -12.58 9.52 -2.76
N VAL A 101 -13.59 10.24 -3.15
CA VAL A 101 -13.48 11.54 -3.84
C VAL A 101 -13.74 12.61 -2.79
N SER A 102 -12.66 13.05 -2.14
CA SER A 102 -12.76 14.03 -1.05
C SER A 102 -13.14 15.43 -1.59
N PRO A 103 -14.05 16.16 -0.92
CA PRO A 103 -14.65 15.80 0.35
C PRO A 103 -15.95 14.99 0.23
N LEU A 104 -16.12 13.99 1.09
CA LEU A 104 -17.37 13.29 1.43
C LEU A 104 -18.09 12.59 0.26
N GLN A 105 -17.35 12.07 -0.72
CA GLN A 105 -17.90 11.34 -1.87
C GLN A 105 -17.16 10.03 -2.11
N HIS A 106 -17.85 9.08 -2.72
CA HIS A 106 -17.27 7.87 -3.28
C HIS A 106 -17.60 7.78 -4.77
N ASP A 107 -16.62 7.39 -5.57
CA ASP A 107 -16.78 7.16 -7.00
C ASP A 107 -17.60 5.89 -7.27
N TYR A 108 -18.62 6.01 -8.15
CA TYR A 108 -19.53 4.89 -8.44
C TYR A 108 -18.82 3.67 -9.03
N PRO A 109 -17.97 3.77 -10.06
CA PRO A 109 -17.28 2.60 -10.61
C PRO A 109 -16.41 1.85 -9.58
N MET A 110 -15.67 2.57 -8.74
CA MET A 110 -14.87 1.95 -7.68
C MET A 110 -15.74 1.28 -6.63
N LEU A 111 -16.82 1.95 -6.23
CA LEU A 111 -17.72 1.43 -5.20
C LEU A 111 -18.51 0.22 -5.68
N ASP A 112 -18.99 0.21 -6.93
CA ASP A 112 -19.67 -0.94 -7.54
C ASP A 112 -18.76 -2.18 -7.57
N GLY A 113 -17.51 -2.02 -8.01
CA GLY A 113 -16.54 -3.11 -7.98
C GLY A 113 -16.23 -3.60 -6.57
N ALA A 114 -16.07 -2.69 -5.61
CA ALA A 114 -15.86 -3.05 -4.20
C ALA A 114 -17.04 -3.85 -3.61
N MET A 115 -18.26 -3.45 -3.93
CA MET A 115 -19.47 -4.17 -3.50
C MET A 115 -19.54 -5.59 -4.08
N ARG A 116 -19.14 -5.79 -5.34
CA ARG A 116 -19.06 -7.11 -5.99
C ARG A 116 -18.02 -8.00 -5.33
N MET A 117 -16.83 -7.46 -5.06
CA MET A 117 -15.77 -8.18 -4.35
C MET A 117 -16.20 -8.57 -2.93
N ALA A 118 -16.79 -7.64 -2.19
CA ALA A 118 -17.30 -7.88 -0.84
C ALA A 118 -18.35 -9.01 -0.81
N LYS A 119 -19.29 -9.04 -1.77
CA LYS A 119 -20.29 -10.12 -1.92
C LYS A 119 -19.67 -11.49 -2.20
N ARG A 120 -18.48 -11.53 -2.80
CA ARG A 120 -17.72 -12.77 -3.05
C ARG A 120 -16.65 -13.05 -2.00
N GLY A 121 -16.73 -12.41 -0.83
CA GLY A 121 -15.83 -12.64 0.30
C GLY A 121 -14.41 -12.12 0.12
N GLN A 122 -14.16 -11.29 -0.90
CA GLN A 122 -12.83 -10.76 -1.15
C GLN A 122 -12.61 -9.43 -0.40
N PRO A 123 -11.43 -9.23 0.23
CA PRO A 123 -11.12 -8.04 1.00
C PRO A 123 -11.17 -6.75 0.18
N VAL A 124 -11.69 -5.69 0.81
CA VAL A 124 -11.67 -4.34 0.28
C VAL A 124 -10.91 -3.42 1.23
N VAL A 125 -9.96 -2.67 0.70
CA VAL A 125 -9.27 -1.60 1.41
C VAL A 125 -9.87 -0.27 0.98
N ILE A 126 -10.35 0.53 1.92
CA ILE A 126 -10.92 1.86 1.65
C ILE A 126 -9.92 2.90 2.12
N THR A 127 -9.33 3.61 1.17
CA THR A 127 -8.27 4.57 1.45
C THR A 127 -8.63 5.96 0.96
N PRO A 128 -9.19 6.82 1.81
CA PRO A 128 -9.34 8.22 1.48
C PRO A 128 -7.99 8.89 1.20
N PHE A 129 -7.95 9.73 0.18
CA PHE A 129 -6.82 10.57 -0.16
C PHE A 129 -7.16 12.01 0.19
N THR A 130 -6.74 12.46 1.38
CA THR A 130 -7.13 13.76 1.92
C THR A 130 -5.91 14.66 2.13
N LEU A 131 -5.84 15.74 1.36
CA LEU A 131 -4.75 16.71 1.45
C LEU A 131 -5.20 17.94 2.24
N ALA A 132 -4.59 18.14 3.39
CA ALA A 132 -4.84 19.29 4.25
C ALA A 132 -4.54 20.59 3.50
N GLY A 133 -5.51 21.50 3.48
CA GLY A 133 -5.43 22.79 2.78
C GLY A 133 -5.81 22.76 1.29
N ALA A 134 -6.05 21.57 0.70
CA ALA A 134 -6.52 21.45 -0.68
C ALA A 134 -7.96 20.92 -0.75
N MET A 135 -8.19 19.68 -0.34
CA MET A 135 -9.51 19.02 -0.37
C MET A 135 -10.03 18.69 1.04
N ALA A 136 -9.25 19.00 2.06
CA ALA A 136 -9.57 18.78 3.46
C ALA A 136 -9.28 20.07 4.26
N PRO A 137 -9.79 20.19 5.51
CA PRO A 137 -9.40 21.29 6.40
C PRO A 137 -7.88 21.42 6.51
N VAL A 138 -7.39 22.65 6.68
CA VAL A 138 -5.95 22.92 6.78
C VAL A 138 -5.31 22.32 8.04
N THR A 139 -6.10 22.09 9.08
CA THR A 139 -5.62 21.43 10.28
C THR A 139 -5.49 19.93 10.07
N MET A 140 -4.40 19.34 10.53
CA MET A 140 -4.15 17.91 10.37
C MET A 140 -5.23 17.05 11.04
N SER A 141 -5.71 17.45 12.22
CA SER A 141 -6.82 16.77 12.90
C SER A 141 -8.12 16.80 12.09
N GLY A 142 -8.43 17.93 11.46
CA GLY A 142 -9.59 18.06 10.57
C GLY A 142 -9.46 17.19 9.30
N ALA A 143 -8.28 17.15 8.70
CA ALA A 143 -8.02 16.30 7.54
C ALA A 143 -8.14 14.80 7.88
N VAL A 144 -7.61 14.39 9.04
CA VAL A 144 -7.74 12.99 9.53
C VAL A 144 -9.19 12.67 9.87
N ALA A 145 -9.94 13.58 10.48
CA ALA A 145 -11.35 13.37 10.78
C ALA A 145 -12.20 13.19 9.52
N LEU A 146 -11.95 14.00 8.48
CA LEU A 146 -12.59 13.85 7.16
C LEU A 146 -12.25 12.51 6.52
N SER A 147 -10.97 12.16 6.50
CA SER A 147 -10.50 10.87 5.98
C SER A 147 -11.19 9.68 6.67
N LEU A 148 -11.26 9.72 8.01
CA LEU A 148 -11.90 8.69 8.78
C LEU A 148 -13.41 8.60 8.50
N ALA A 149 -14.11 9.73 8.38
CA ALA A 149 -15.53 9.77 8.07
C ALA A 149 -15.83 9.12 6.72
N GLU A 150 -15.06 9.44 5.68
CA GLU A 150 -15.19 8.85 4.36
C GLU A 150 -14.89 7.33 4.37
N GLY A 151 -13.83 6.92 5.07
CA GLY A 151 -13.48 5.50 5.22
C GLY A 151 -14.57 4.71 5.95
N LEU A 152 -15.07 5.23 7.06
CA LEU A 152 -16.14 4.59 7.84
C LEU A 152 -17.48 4.53 7.08
N ALA A 153 -17.81 5.54 6.27
CA ALA A 153 -19.00 5.51 5.42
C ALA A 153 -18.95 4.35 4.41
N GLY A 154 -17.81 4.20 3.71
CA GLY A 154 -17.60 3.09 2.80
C GLY A 154 -17.61 1.73 3.50
N LEU A 155 -16.96 1.62 4.67
CA LEU A 155 -16.97 0.41 5.49
C LEU A 155 -18.41 0.04 5.90
N ALA A 156 -19.18 0.98 6.41
CA ALA A 156 -20.56 0.75 6.82
C ALA A 156 -21.44 0.26 5.65
N LEU A 157 -21.27 0.85 4.47
CA LEU A 157 -21.96 0.43 3.26
C LEU A 157 -21.61 -1.01 2.88
N LEU A 158 -20.32 -1.37 2.87
CA LEU A 158 -19.90 -2.73 2.54
C LEU A 158 -20.40 -3.75 3.55
N GLN A 159 -20.40 -3.44 4.85
CA GLN A 159 -20.97 -4.31 5.88
C GLN A 159 -22.50 -4.42 5.78
N TYR A 160 -23.18 -3.38 5.32
CA TYR A 160 -24.63 -3.44 5.06
C TYR A 160 -24.97 -4.36 3.88
N ILE A 161 -24.15 -4.33 2.81
CA ILE A 161 -24.36 -5.10 1.58
C ILE A 161 -23.90 -6.55 1.73
N ALA A 162 -22.77 -6.78 2.39
CA ALA A 162 -22.15 -8.07 2.61
C ALA A 162 -21.66 -8.19 4.06
N PRO A 163 -22.56 -8.50 5.02
CA PRO A 163 -22.19 -8.58 6.43
C PRO A 163 -21.03 -9.54 6.69
N GLY A 164 -20.02 -9.08 7.41
CA GLY A 164 -18.82 -9.88 7.71
C GLY A 164 -17.75 -9.88 6.60
N CYS A 165 -17.94 -9.16 5.50
CA CYS A 165 -16.88 -9.05 4.48
C CYS A 165 -15.62 -8.40 5.06
N PRO A 166 -14.42 -8.88 4.67
CA PRO A 166 -13.17 -8.31 5.16
C PRO A 166 -12.94 -6.89 4.62
N VAL A 167 -12.79 -5.92 5.52
CA VAL A 167 -12.50 -4.52 5.15
C VAL A 167 -11.34 -4.00 5.98
N ALA A 168 -10.43 -3.26 5.34
CA ALA A 168 -9.41 -2.48 6.01
C ALA A 168 -9.60 -0.99 5.70
N LEU A 169 -9.30 -0.13 6.66
CA LEU A 169 -9.27 1.31 6.44
C LEU A 169 -7.84 1.76 6.10
N GLY A 170 -7.73 2.60 5.09
CA GLY A 170 -6.48 3.19 4.69
C GLY A 170 -6.33 4.64 5.17
N THR A 171 -5.08 5.09 5.26
CA THR A 171 -4.73 6.50 5.38
C THR A 171 -3.78 6.89 4.27
N PHE A 172 -4.07 8.01 3.64
CA PHE A 172 -3.19 8.66 2.67
C PHE A 172 -3.35 10.18 2.82
N THR A 173 -3.37 10.63 4.08
CA THR A 173 -3.56 12.02 4.48
C THR A 173 -2.22 12.70 4.63
N SER A 174 -2.04 13.84 3.97
CA SER A 174 -0.83 14.67 4.04
C SER A 174 -1.20 16.16 3.97
N ASN A 175 -0.20 17.02 4.13
CA ASN A 175 -0.28 18.40 3.70
C ASN A 175 0.10 18.54 2.22
N VAL A 176 -0.06 19.73 1.68
CA VAL A 176 0.42 20.11 0.36
C VAL A 176 1.60 21.07 0.47
N ASP A 177 2.51 21.02 -0.50
CA ASP A 177 3.46 22.10 -0.72
C ASP A 177 2.70 23.31 -1.25
N MET A 178 2.69 24.39 -0.50
CA MET A 178 1.91 25.59 -0.81
C MET A 178 2.40 26.34 -2.07
N LYS A 179 3.57 26.01 -2.60
CA LYS A 179 4.11 26.60 -3.83
C LYS A 179 3.66 25.83 -5.07
N SER A 180 3.73 24.51 -5.03
CA SER A 180 3.44 23.65 -6.17
C SER A 180 2.05 23.03 -6.14
N GLY A 181 1.41 22.96 -4.95
CA GLY A 181 0.17 22.23 -4.73
C GLY A 181 0.35 20.70 -4.68
N ALA A 182 1.58 20.20 -4.79
CA ALA A 182 1.87 18.77 -4.75
C ALA A 182 1.75 18.21 -3.34
N PRO A 183 1.37 16.92 -3.17
CA PRO A 183 1.36 16.26 -1.88
C PRO A 183 2.78 16.20 -1.28
N ALA A 184 2.91 16.60 -0.02
CA ALA A 184 4.18 16.61 0.69
C ALA A 184 4.37 15.34 1.54
N PHE A 185 4.68 14.23 0.90
CA PHE A 185 4.91 12.95 1.57
C PHE A 185 6.29 12.88 2.25
N GLY A 186 6.40 12.05 3.28
CA GLY A 186 7.64 11.93 4.07
C GLY A 186 7.86 13.07 5.07
N THR A 187 6.94 14.02 5.16
CA THR A 187 6.97 15.16 6.09
C THR A 187 6.47 14.78 7.49
N PRO A 188 6.77 15.59 8.53
CA PRO A 188 6.22 15.37 9.86
C PRO A 188 4.68 15.36 9.91
N GLU A 189 4.03 16.13 9.07
CA GLU A 189 2.57 16.19 8.95
C GLU A 189 2.02 14.84 8.45
N TYR A 190 2.61 14.27 7.40
CA TYR A 190 2.26 12.95 6.90
C TYR A 190 2.45 11.86 7.96
N MET A 191 3.60 11.89 8.67
CA MET A 191 3.88 10.95 9.74
C MET A 191 2.84 11.03 10.87
N ARG A 192 2.52 12.25 11.32
CA ARG A 192 1.50 12.47 12.36
C ARG A 192 0.11 12.02 11.92
N ALA A 193 -0.30 12.34 10.69
CA ALA A 193 -1.58 11.89 10.15
C ALA A 193 -1.68 10.36 10.16
N THR A 194 -0.63 9.67 9.73
CA THR A 194 -0.55 8.21 9.76
C THR A 194 -0.68 7.67 11.19
N GLN A 195 0.04 8.25 12.16
CA GLN A 195 -0.01 7.82 13.56
C GLN A 195 -1.38 8.09 14.21
N MET A 196 -1.99 9.26 13.95
CA MET A 196 -3.33 9.60 14.43
C MET A 196 -4.37 8.62 13.87
N THR A 197 -4.33 8.35 12.55
CA THR A 197 -5.23 7.37 11.94
C THR A 197 -5.02 5.98 12.54
N GLY A 198 -3.78 5.57 12.76
CA GLY A 198 -3.47 4.29 13.40
C GLY A 198 -4.09 4.12 14.79
N GLN A 199 -4.14 5.19 15.60
CA GLN A 199 -4.82 5.18 16.89
C GLN A 199 -6.34 5.04 16.73
N LEU A 200 -6.92 5.81 15.80
CA LEU A 200 -8.37 5.81 15.57
C LEU A 200 -8.88 4.48 15.02
N VAL A 201 -8.22 3.88 14.04
CA VAL A 201 -8.67 2.60 13.48
C VAL A 201 -8.55 1.45 14.50
N ARG A 202 -7.54 1.48 15.38
CA ARG A 202 -7.44 0.53 16.49
C ARG A 202 -8.58 0.70 17.50
N PHE A 203 -9.01 1.93 17.77
CA PHE A 203 -10.19 2.18 18.60
C PHE A 203 -11.45 1.53 18.01
N TYR A 204 -11.58 1.53 16.68
CA TYR A 204 -12.69 0.85 15.98
C TYR A 204 -12.45 -0.65 15.75
N GLY A 205 -11.31 -1.19 16.09
CA GLY A 205 -10.97 -2.60 15.85
C GLY A 205 -10.83 -2.97 14.37
N VAL A 206 -10.43 -2.02 13.51
CA VAL A 206 -10.31 -2.21 12.05
C VAL A 206 -8.83 -2.27 11.65
N PRO A 207 -8.43 -3.17 10.71
CA PRO A 207 -7.08 -3.18 10.17
C PRO A 207 -6.72 -1.87 9.45
N LEU A 208 -5.45 -1.48 9.55
CA LEU A 208 -4.91 -0.27 8.93
C LEU A 208 -4.10 -0.59 7.67
N ARG A 209 -4.33 0.19 6.63
CA ARG A 209 -3.45 0.34 5.47
C ARG A 209 -2.78 1.70 5.50
N SER A 210 -1.46 1.75 5.32
CA SER A 210 -0.67 2.98 5.20
C SER A 210 0.24 2.93 3.96
N SER A 211 1.18 3.85 3.83
CA SER A 211 1.99 4.00 2.62
C SER A 211 3.43 4.42 2.94
N GLY A 212 4.39 3.89 2.18
CA GLY A 212 5.81 4.24 2.23
C GLY A 212 6.25 5.28 1.19
N THR A 213 5.31 6.05 0.63
CA THR A 213 5.57 6.99 -0.48
C THR A 213 6.48 8.17 -0.10
N CYS A 214 7.10 8.76 -1.12
CA CYS A 214 7.88 10.01 -1.02
C CYS A 214 7.42 11.04 -2.06
N ALA A 215 7.80 12.30 -1.87
CA ALA A 215 7.53 13.40 -2.79
C ALA A 215 8.72 13.69 -3.74
N ALA A 216 9.90 13.17 -3.45
CA ALA A 216 11.14 13.39 -4.22
C ALA A 216 10.99 13.02 -5.70
N ASN A 217 11.66 13.78 -6.56
CA ASN A 217 11.57 13.63 -8.03
C ASN A 217 12.58 12.64 -8.62
N VAL A 218 13.62 12.32 -7.87
CA VAL A 218 14.74 11.45 -8.30
C VAL A 218 15.14 10.50 -7.17
N PRO A 219 15.71 9.32 -7.47
CA PRO A 219 16.16 8.38 -6.45
C PRO A 219 17.49 8.84 -5.84
N ASP A 220 17.42 9.75 -4.88
CA ASP A 220 18.53 10.34 -4.18
C ASP A 220 18.38 10.29 -2.65
N GLY A 221 19.19 11.03 -1.92
CA GLY A 221 19.13 11.11 -0.46
C GLY A 221 17.78 11.63 0.06
N GLN A 222 17.14 12.59 -0.64
CA GLN A 222 15.80 13.07 -0.28
C GLN A 222 14.77 11.94 -0.40
N ALA A 223 14.78 11.22 -1.51
CA ALA A 223 13.85 10.13 -1.76
C ALA A 223 13.95 9.04 -0.67
N MET A 224 15.17 8.67 -0.28
CA MET A 224 15.42 7.68 0.76
C MET A 224 14.98 8.17 2.14
N TRP A 225 15.26 9.44 2.45
CA TRP A 225 14.86 10.05 3.71
C TRP A 225 13.33 10.10 3.87
N GLU A 226 12.63 10.60 2.86
CA GLU A 226 11.16 10.69 2.87
C GLU A 226 10.49 9.32 2.94
N THR A 227 10.96 8.34 2.15
CA THR A 227 10.48 6.96 2.21
C THR A 227 10.72 6.35 3.58
N SER A 228 11.91 6.50 4.16
CA SER A 228 12.23 5.98 5.48
C SER A 228 11.30 6.56 6.55
N ASN A 229 11.07 7.88 6.54
CA ASN A 229 10.12 8.53 7.44
C ASN A 229 8.71 7.97 7.31
N SER A 230 8.23 7.78 6.07
CA SER A 230 6.90 7.23 5.80
C SER A 230 6.77 5.78 6.27
N LEU A 231 7.78 4.95 6.03
CA LEU A 231 7.82 3.54 6.46
C LEU A 231 7.87 3.44 7.99
N TRP A 232 8.70 4.22 8.67
CA TRP A 232 8.75 4.24 10.13
C TRP A 232 7.43 4.71 10.74
N ALA A 233 6.78 5.73 10.16
CA ALA A 233 5.47 6.15 10.60
C ALA A 233 4.42 5.03 10.45
N ALA A 234 4.44 4.30 9.33
CA ALA A 234 3.56 3.16 9.10
C ALA A 234 3.77 2.07 10.15
N VAL A 235 5.02 1.70 10.43
CA VAL A 235 5.35 0.68 11.42
C VAL A 235 4.96 1.10 12.84
N GLN A 236 5.30 2.33 13.25
CA GLN A 236 4.93 2.89 14.56
C GLN A 236 3.42 2.99 14.74
N SER A 237 2.68 3.13 13.64
CA SER A 237 1.22 3.13 13.63
C SER A 237 0.62 1.73 13.73
N ARG A 238 1.45 0.68 13.78
CA ARG A 238 1.02 -0.73 13.75
C ARG A 238 0.19 -1.05 12.52
N THR A 239 0.64 -0.59 11.36
CA THR A 239 -0.03 -0.80 10.08
C THR A 239 0.01 -2.28 9.69
N ASN A 240 -1.13 -2.81 9.24
CA ASN A 240 -1.26 -4.20 8.79
C ASN A 240 -0.80 -4.36 7.33
N MET A 241 -0.90 -3.31 6.52
CA MET A 241 -0.59 -3.34 5.09
C MET A 241 0.05 -2.01 4.67
N VAL A 242 1.27 -2.06 4.12
CA VAL A 242 1.99 -0.88 3.66
C VAL A 242 2.04 -0.86 2.14
N TYR A 243 1.41 0.13 1.52
CA TYR A 243 1.45 0.40 0.09
C TYR A 243 2.62 1.30 -0.27
N HIS A 244 2.91 1.37 -1.56
CA HIS A 244 3.97 2.23 -2.12
C HIS A 244 5.29 2.07 -1.36
N ALA A 245 5.56 0.85 -0.89
CA ALA A 245 6.71 0.58 -0.04
C ALA A 245 8.02 0.59 -0.81
N ALA A 246 7.98 0.37 -2.13
CA ALA A 246 9.17 0.37 -2.97
C ALA A 246 8.91 0.96 -4.37
N GLY A 247 9.87 1.73 -4.88
CA GLY A 247 9.96 2.17 -6.27
C GLY A 247 9.24 3.46 -6.62
N TRP A 248 8.52 4.09 -5.71
CA TRP A 248 7.69 5.26 -6.00
C TRP A 248 8.42 6.58 -5.80
N LEU A 249 8.19 7.52 -6.74
CA LEU A 249 8.66 8.90 -6.74
C LEU A 249 7.49 9.84 -7.08
N GLU A 250 7.68 11.14 -6.90
CA GLU A 250 6.69 12.20 -7.20
C GLU A 250 5.31 11.92 -6.59
N GLY A 251 5.27 11.43 -5.36
CA GLY A 251 3.99 11.16 -4.69
C GLY A 251 3.19 10.01 -5.31
N GLY A 252 3.82 9.13 -6.08
CA GLY A 252 3.18 7.99 -6.74
C GLY A 252 2.92 8.20 -8.23
N LEU A 253 3.48 9.26 -8.83
CA LEU A 253 3.34 9.52 -10.28
C LEU A 253 4.41 8.83 -11.12
N ILE A 254 5.53 8.41 -10.51
CA ILE A 254 6.64 7.73 -11.18
C ILE A 254 7.00 6.47 -10.41
N ALA A 255 7.28 5.40 -11.15
CA ALA A 255 7.96 4.21 -10.63
C ALA A 255 9.38 4.14 -11.22
N SER A 256 10.37 3.82 -10.37
CA SER A 256 11.78 3.68 -10.74
C SER A 256 12.30 2.32 -10.27
N PRO A 257 12.86 1.48 -11.16
CA PRO A 257 13.50 0.22 -10.77
C PRO A 257 14.66 0.44 -9.79
N GLU A 258 15.46 1.49 -9.99
CA GLU A 258 16.56 1.83 -9.09
C GLU A 258 16.05 2.16 -7.70
N LYS A 259 15.01 3.01 -7.62
CA LYS A 259 14.35 3.34 -6.35
C LYS A 259 13.74 2.11 -5.68
N PHE A 260 13.18 1.19 -6.46
CA PHE A 260 12.61 -0.06 -5.95
C PHE A 260 13.66 -0.88 -5.19
N ILE A 261 14.85 -1.02 -5.77
CA ILE A 261 15.95 -1.75 -5.14
C ILE A 261 16.43 -1.04 -3.87
N MET A 262 16.61 0.29 -3.94
CA MET A 262 17.00 1.09 -2.77
C MET A 262 15.99 0.98 -1.63
N ASP A 263 14.70 1.04 -1.92
CA ASP A 263 13.65 0.90 -0.91
C ASP A 263 13.60 -0.51 -0.30
N CYS A 264 13.91 -1.54 -1.08
CA CYS A 264 14.00 -2.91 -0.56
C CYS A 264 15.10 -3.06 0.50
N GLU A 265 16.20 -2.33 0.40
CA GLU A 265 17.23 -2.28 1.46
C GLU A 265 16.64 -1.70 2.76
N VAL A 266 15.89 -0.60 2.68
CA VAL A 266 15.23 -0.01 3.86
C VAL A 266 14.21 -0.97 4.45
N LEU A 267 13.42 -1.64 3.61
CA LEU A 267 12.41 -2.61 4.06
C LEU A 267 13.06 -3.80 4.77
N GLN A 268 14.14 -4.36 4.24
CA GLN A 268 14.88 -5.47 4.86
C GLN A 268 15.49 -5.05 6.20
N MET A 269 16.05 -3.84 6.28
CA MET A 269 16.55 -3.29 7.54
C MET A 269 15.44 -3.16 8.58
N ILE A 270 14.26 -2.65 8.20
CA ILE A 270 13.10 -2.54 9.10
C ILE A 270 12.62 -3.94 9.51
N GLN A 271 12.50 -4.89 8.58
CA GLN A 271 12.13 -6.27 8.91
C GLN A 271 13.10 -6.87 9.93
N ARG A 272 14.40 -6.75 9.69
CA ARG A 272 15.43 -7.24 10.62
C ARG A 272 15.33 -6.60 12.01
N TYR A 273 14.99 -5.32 12.08
CA TYR A 273 14.80 -4.63 13.36
C TYR A 273 13.65 -5.22 14.18
N PHE A 274 12.60 -5.75 13.53
CA PHE A 274 11.44 -6.36 14.19
C PHE A 274 11.48 -7.89 14.28
N GLU A 275 12.50 -8.54 13.74
CA GLU A 275 12.77 -9.94 14.06
C GLU A 275 13.09 -10.08 15.54
N GLU A 276 12.84 -11.28 16.10
CA GLU A 276 13.15 -11.52 17.52
C GLU A 276 14.57 -11.09 17.82
N PRO A 277 14.74 -10.28 18.84
CA PRO A 277 16.04 -9.74 19.16
C PRO A 277 17.01 -10.89 19.49
N ILE A 278 18.18 -10.87 18.87
CA ILE A 278 19.34 -11.67 19.26
C ILE A 278 19.92 -11.04 20.55
N TRP A 279 19.01 -10.58 21.43
CA TRP A 279 19.46 -10.03 22.70
C TRP A 279 19.60 -11.15 23.71
N ALA A 280 20.44 -10.87 24.66
CA ALA A 280 20.55 -11.58 25.88
C ALA A 280 19.18 -11.86 26.51
N THR A 281 18.78 -13.10 26.48
CA THR A 281 17.62 -13.63 27.21
C THR A 281 18.03 -14.33 28.49
N THR A 282 19.32 -14.58 28.67
CA THR A 282 19.95 -15.25 29.83
C THR A 282 21.15 -14.43 30.32
N GLU A 283 21.62 -14.72 31.53
CA GLU A 283 22.84 -14.10 32.08
C GLU A 283 24.06 -14.39 31.20
N ASP A 284 24.12 -15.56 30.57
CA ASP A 284 25.22 -15.94 29.67
C ASP A 284 25.29 -15.04 28.44
N ASP A 285 24.15 -14.57 27.91
CA ASP A 285 24.10 -13.66 26.77
C ASP A 285 24.67 -12.26 27.10
N ILE A 286 24.69 -11.86 28.38
CA ILE A 286 25.28 -10.59 28.81
C ILE A 286 26.82 -10.65 28.72
N ALA A 287 27.39 -11.83 28.60
CA ALA A 287 28.83 -12.08 28.50
C ALA A 287 29.64 -11.41 29.64
N ILE A 288 29.08 -11.39 30.85
CA ILE A 288 29.66 -10.68 31.99
C ILE A 288 31.06 -11.22 32.36
N ASP A 289 31.29 -12.51 32.16
CA ASP A 289 32.61 -13.12 32.47
C ASP A 289 33.66 -12.65 31.46
N ALA A 290 33.32 -12.51 30.16
CA ALA A 290 34.21 -11.91 29.17
C ALA A 290 34.54 -10.43 29.52
N ILE A 291 33.54 -9.68 29.99
CA ILE A 291 33.75 -8.30 30.46
C ILE A 291 34.72 -8.29 31.68
N ARG A 292 34.56 -9.21 32.61
CA ARG A 292 35.43 -9.34 33.81
C ARG A 292 36.85 -9.76 33.45
N GLU A 293 36.98 -10.68 32.49
CA GLU A 293 38.28 -11.21 32.03
C GLU A 293 39.11 -10.11 31.34
N VAL A 294 38.45 -9.31 30.47
CA VAL A 294 39.13 -8.18 29.78
C VAL A 294 39.49 -7.10 30.79
N GLY A 295 38.63 -6.83 31.79
CA GLY A 295 38.89 -5.83 32.80
C GLY A 295 38.98 -4.39 32.28
N PRO A 296 39.41 -3.44 33.12
CA PRO A 296 39.69 -2.08 32.66
C PRO A 296 40.98 -2.13 31.84
N GLY A 297 40.85 -1.76 30.54
CA GLY A 297 41.95 -1.77 29.57
C GLY A 297 43.08 -0.81 29.85
#